data_2ee42a791787d4199f3fe98731d0eca0
#
_entry.id   2ee42a791787d4199f3fe98731d0eca0
#
_cell.length_a   1.000
_cell.length_b   1.000
_cell.length_c   1.000
_cell.angle_alpha   90.00
_cell.angle_beta   90.00
_cell.angle_gamma   90.00
#
_symmetry.space_group_name_H-M   'P 1'
#
loop_
_entity.id
_entity.type
_entity.pdbx_description
1 polymer ?
#
loop_
_entity_poly.entity_id
_entity_poly.type
_entity_poly.pdbx_seq_one_letter_code
_entity_poly.pdbx_strand_id
1 'polypeptide(L)'
;VRRARETGRTAIFFGFQNPSPIEDDIGLVEIVHTLGARFMQLTYNNQSLLATGCYESHDSGITRMGKQVIKEMNRVGLVIDMSHSAERSTLEAIDLSARPIVISHANPSAWAPALRNKSDNVMKALAARGGMFGFSLYPHHLKDKSACTLESFCSMVARTADLVGVENLGMGTDLCQNQPDTVVEWMRKGRYTKDTDYGEGSASNPGFPPMPAWFKDNRDFDNVAAGLAAVGFNSHDVDALLGENWLRFFDQNFGPVASQESQINRAPATQQSADNAKQLA
;
A
#
# COMPACT_ATOMS: atom_id res chain seq x y z
N VAL A 1 -11.73 4.76 -12.27
CA VAL A 1 -10.75 5.81 -12.58
C VAL A 1 -11.01 6.41 -13.96
N ARG A 2 -11.00 5.60 -15.08
CA ARG A 2 -11.20 6.11 -16.46
C ARG A 2 -12.42 7.02 -16.57
N ARG A 3 -13.60 6.55 -16.13
CA ARG A 3 -14.82 7.36 -16.13
C ARG A 3 -14.69 8.64 -15.28
N ALA A 4 -13.95 8.61 -14.18
CA ALA A 4 -13.72 9.80 -13.36
C ALA A 4 -12.88 10.83 -14.13
N ARG A 5 -11.81 10.40 -14.82
CA ARG A 5 -10.99 11.26 -15.70
C ARG A 5 -11.83 11.87 -16.83
N GLU A 6 -12.62 11.05 -17.54
CA GLU A 6 -13.50 11.51 -18.65
C GLU A 6 -14.54 12.56 -18.21
N THR A 7 -14.99 12.49 -16.97
CA THR A 7 -16.05 13.35 -16.43
C THR A 7 -15.55 14.43 -15.48
N GLY A 8 -14.23 14.61 -15.31
CA GLY A 8 -13.62 15.58 -14.39
C GLY A 8 -13.95 15.29 -12.91
N ARG A 9 -14.19 14.02 -12.54
CA ARG A 9 -14.52 13.61 -11.18
C ARG A 9 -13.33 12.92 -10.50
N THR A 10 -13.36 12.87 -9.18
CA THR A 10 -12.41 12.11 -8.38
C THR A 10 -12.88 10.67 -8.21
N ALA A 11 -12.00 9.70 -8.44
CA ALA A 11 -12.21 8.31 -8.07
C ALA A 11 -11.75 8.07 -6.63
N ILE A 12 -12.56 7.38 -5.84
CA ILE A 12 -12.26 7.06 -4.44
C ILE A 12 -12.24 5.54 -4.29
N PHE A 13 -11.21 5.02 -3.62
CA PHE A 13 -11.11 3.63 -3.19
C PHE A 13 -11.17 3.57 -1.67
N PHE A 14 -11.99 2.67 -1.13
CA PHE A 14 -12.03 2.42 0.29
C PHE A 14 -10.99 1.37 0.69
N GLY A 15 -10.33 1.61 1.82
CA GLY A 15 -9.40 0.67 2.43
C GLY A 15 -9.47 0.71 3.95
N PHE A 16 -9.04 -0.37 4.57
CA PHE A 16 -8.95 -0.48 6.03
C PHE A 16 -7.49 -0.55 6.47
N GLN A 17 -7.10 0.32 7.38
CA GLN A 17 -5.74 0.32 7.97
C GLN A 17 -5.56 -0.75 9.06
N ASN A 18 -6.57 -1.57 9.31
CA ASN A 18 -6.50 -2.73 10.21
C ASN A 18 -7.56 -3.77 9.84
N PRO A 19 -7.47 -5.02 10.34
CA PRO A 19 -8.41 -6.09 10.00
C PRO A 19 -9.66 -6.09 10.90
N SER A 20 -9.89 -5.11 11.76
CA SER A 20 -11.01 -5.11 12.71
C SER A 20 -12.38 -5.35 12.07
N PRO A 21 -12.65 -4.92 10.81
CA PRO A 21 -13.94 -5.18 10.17
C PRO A 21 -14.25 -6.65 9.91
N ILE A 22 -13.25 -7.54 9.92
CA ILE A 22 -13.46 -8.98 9.73
C ILE A 22 -13.48 -9.77 11.04
N GLU A 23 -13.22 -9.11 12.17
CA GLU A 23 -13.17 -9.73 13.50
C GLU A 23 -12.36 -11.04 13.49
N ASP A 24 -12.96 -12.17 13.86
CA ASP A 24 -12.40 -13.51 13.76
C ASP A 24 -13.12 -14.41 12.71
N ASP A 25 -13.87 -13.79 11.80
CA ASP A 25 -14.64 -14.45 10.73
C ASP A 25 -14.06 -14.15 9.35
N ILE A 26 -13.43 -15.15 8.74
CA ILE A 26 -12.84 -15.05 7.40
C ILE A 26 -13.91 -14.77 6.32
N GLY A 27 -15.16 -15.19 6.51
CA GLY A 27 -16.26 -14.91 5.60
C GLY A 27 -16.54 -13.41 5.41
N LEU A 28 -16.19 -12.59 6.40
CA LEU A 28 -16.34 -11.14 6.33
C LEU A 28 -15.38 -10.47 5.33
N VAL A 29 -14.30 -11.14 4.92
CA VAL A 29 -13.38 -10.63 3.86
C VAL A 29 -14.15 -10.40 2.55
N GLU A 30 -14.97 -11.36 2.14
CA GLU A 30 -15.79 -11.22 0.93
C GLU A 30 -16.86 -10.14 1.09
N ILE A 31 -17.44 -10.03 2.28
CA ILE A 31 -18.47 -9.02 2.57
C ILE A 31 -17.87 -7.60 2.46
N VAL A 32 -16.74 -7.32 3.11
CA VAL A 32 -16.12 -5.98 3.03
C VAL A 32 -15.65 -5.65 1.61
N HIS A 33 -15.17 -6.63 0.86
CA HIS A 33 -14.85 -6.46 -0.56
C HIS A 33 -16.10 -6.11 -1.39
N THR A 34 -17.20 -6.81 -1.17
CA THR A 34 -18.49 -6.58 -1.84
C THR A 34 -19.05 -5.19 -1.53
N LEU A 35 -18.86 -4.71 -0.30
CA LEU A 35 -19.23 -3.35 0.12
C LEU A 35 -18.33 -2.25 -0.48
N GLY A 36 -17.28 -2.61 -1.20
CA GLY A 36 -16.46 -1.68 -1.97
C GLY A 36 -15.04 -1.48 -1.46
N ALA A 37 -14.60 -2.18 -0.42
CA ALA A 37 -13.22 -2.15 0.01
C ALA A 37 -12.29 -2.73 -1.08
N ARG A 38 -11.11 -2.14 -1.22
CA ARG A 38 -10.09 -2.58 -2.20
C ARG A 38 -8.74 -2.87 -1.56
N PHE A 39 -8.51 -2.36 -0.35
CA PHE A 39 -7.31 -2.58 0.44
C PHE A 39 -7.69 -2.98 1.86
N MET A 40 -6.91 -3.85 2.49
CA MET A 40 -6.98 -4.09 3.92
C MET A 40 -5.59 -4.42 4.46
N GLN A 41 -5.22 -3.79 5.57
CA GLN A 41 -4.02 -4.12 6.31
C GLN A 41 -4.28 -5.30 7.24
N LEU A 42 -3.26 -6.16 7.40
CA LEU A 42 -3.35 -7.32 8.30
C LEU A 42 -3.17 -6.94 9.77
N THR A 43 -2.63 -5.77 10.03
CA THR A 43 -2.54 -5.18 11.37
C THR A 43 -2.37 -3.66 11.25
N TYR A 44 -2.67 -2.94 12.33
CA TYR A 44 -2.24 -1.55 12.50
C TYR A 44 -0.85 -1.55 13.17
N ASN A 45 -0.58 -0.73 14.16
CA ASN A 45 0.73 -0.65 14.81
C ASN A 45 1.01 -1.79 15.80
N ASN A 46 -0.01 -2.54 16.21
CA ASN A 46 -0.01 -3.51 17.29
C ASN A 46 -0.18 -4.93 16.77
N GLN A 47 -0.10 -5.92 17.66
CA GLN A 47 -0.46 -7.30 17.35
C GLN A 47 -1.96 -7.38 17.04
N SER A 48 -2.30 -7.95 15.87
CA SER A 48 -3.66 -8.35 15.51
C SER A 48 -3.81 -9.89 15.60
N LEU A 49 -5.02 -10.37 15.28
CA LEU A 49 -5.23 -11.82 15.09
C LEU A 49 -4.50 -12.37 13.86
N LEU A 50 -3.98 -11.51 12.95
CA LEU A 50 -3.43 -11.91 11.66
C LEU A 50 -1.91 -11.76 11.56
N ALA A 51 -1.36 -10.68 12.13
CA ALA A 51 0.03 -10.29 11.95
C ALA A 51 0.52 -9.40 13.10
N THR A 52 1.83 -9.20 13.17
CA THR A 52 2.47 -8.32 14.15
C THR A 52 2.65 -6.91 13.56
N GLY A 53 2.27 -5.89 14.33
CA GLY A 53 2.47 -4.48 14.01
C GLY A 53 3.88 -3.97 14.29
N CYS A 54 4.24 -2.84 13.67
CA CYS A 54 5.61 -2.31 13.73
C CYS A 54 6.05 -1.78 15.10
N TYR A 55 5.12 -1.55 16.05
CA TYR A 55 5.45 -1.10 17.40
C TYR A 55 5.54 -2.23 18.43
N GLU A 56 5.27 -3.45 18.03
CA GLU A 56 5.45 -4.59 18.92
C GLU A 56 6.93 -4.90 19.17
N SER A 57 7.25 -5.31 20.40
CA SER A 57 8.61 -5.66 20.81
C SER A 57 9.12 -6.95 20.16
N HIS A 58 8.21 -7.83 19.74
CA HIS A 58 8.50 -9.12 19.11
C HIS A 58 7.64 -9.32 17.88
N ASP A 59 8.29 -9.52 16.74
CA ASP A 59 7.61 -9.86 15.49
C ASP A 59 7.43 -11.37 15.36
N SER A 60 6.23 -11.86 15.63
CA SER A 60 5.88 -13.28 15.55
C SER A 60 5.54 -13.75 14.12
N GLY A 61 5.51 -12.84 13.15
CA GLY A 61 5.14 -13.15 11.76
C GLY A 61 3.62 -13.26 11.56
N ILE A 62 3.24 -13.97 10.49
CA ILE A 62 1.84 -14.19 10.11
C ILE A 62 1.24 -15.35 10.89
N THR A 63 0.11 -15.13 11.55
CA THR A 63 -0.60 -16.15 12.34
C THR A 63 -1.25 -17.22 11.44
N ARG A 64 -1.76 -18.30 12.08
CA ARG A 64 -2.56 -19.30 11.36
C ARG A 64 -3.80 -18.70 10.68
N MET A 65 -4.50 -17.80 11.38
CA MET A 65 -5.65 -17.08 10.81
C MET A 65 -5.19 -16.15 9.69
N GLY A 66 -4.09 -15.42 9.90
CA GLY A 66 -3.52 -14.52 8.87
C GLY A 66 -3.25 -15.24 7.55
N LYS A 67 -2.72 -16.47 7.59
CA LYS A 67 -2.50 -17.29 6.37
C LYS A 67 -3.80 -17.61 5.62
N GLN A 68 -4.90 -17.84 6.33
CA GLN A 68 -6.19 -18.10 5.69
C GLN A 68 -6.80 -16.80 5.15
N VAL A 69 -6.69 -15.70 5.89
CA VAL A 69 -7.16 -14.38 5.45
C VAL A 69 -6.40 -13.93 4.19
N ILE A 70 -5.07 -14.12 4.12
CA ILE A 70 -4.28 -13.85 2.90
C ILE A 70 -4.84 -14.61 1.69
N LYS A 71 -5.15 -15.92 1.85
CA LYS A 71 -5.74 -16.72 0.77
C LYS A 71 -7.10 -16.17 0.33
N GLU A 72 -7.94 -15.80 1.28
CA GLU A 72 -9.27 -15.28 1.00
C GLU A 72 -9.21 -13.89 0.35
N MET A 73 -8.34 -13.00 0.82
CA MET A 73 -8.08 -11.70 0.18
C MET A 73 -7.61 -11.88 -1.26
N ASN A 74 -6.71 -12.82 -1.52
CA ASN A 74 -6.27 -13.16 -2.87
C ASN A 74 -7.43 -13.66 -3.74
N ARG A 75 -8.32 -14.51 -3.18
CA ARG A 75 -9.48 -15.06 -3.89
C ARG A 75 -10.44 -13.98 -4.38
N VAL A 76 -10.80 -13.05 -3.49
CA VAL A 76 -11.77 -12.00 -3.82
C VAL A 76 -11.15 -10.80 -4.55
N GLY A 77 -9.83 -10.64 -4.52
CA GLY A 77 -9.13 -9.48 -5.09
C GLY A 77 -9.11 -8.25 -4.17
N LEU A 78 -9.12 -8.48 -2.86
CA LEU A 78 -8.85 -7.45 -1.85
C LEU A 78 -7.34 -7.37 -1.66
N VAL A 79 -6.73 -6.22 -1.97
CA VAL A 79 -5.29 -6.04 -1.93
C VAL A 79 -4.80 -6.01 -0.48
N ILE A 80 -3.74 -6.77 -0.19
CA ILE A 80 -3.08 -6.80 1.11
C ILE A 80 -2.14 -5.60 1.21
N ASP A 81 -2.27 -4.81 2.27
CA ASP A 81 -1.39 -3.71 2.59
C ASP A 81 -0.62 -4.00 3.91
N MET A 82 0.70 -3.84 3.87
CA MET A 82 1.59 -4.14 5.00
C MET A 82 2.26 -2.89 5.56
N SER A 83 1.69 -1.70 5.35
CA SER A 83 2.29 -0.43 5.77
C SER A 83 2.57 -0.38 7.28
N HIS A 84 1.65 -0.85 8.12
CA HIS A 84 1.79 -0.82 9.58
C HIS A 84 2.43 -2.08 10.18
N SER A 85 2.76 -3.07 9.37
CA SER A 85 3.26 -4.36 9.86
C SER A 85 4.76 -4.33 10.15
N ALA A 86 5.20 -5.17 11.07
CA ALA A 86 6.60 -5.42 11.37
C ALA A 86 7.31 -6.15 10.20
N GLU A 87 8.63 -6.22 10.23
CA GLU A 87 9.44 -6.68 9.10
C GLU A 87 9.20 -8.13 8.71
N ARG A 88 9.28 -9.05 9.68
CA ARG A 88 9.05 -10.48 9.45
C ARG A 88 7.63 -10.73 8.95
N SER A 89 6.63 -10.11 9.59
CA SER A 89 5.24 -10.20 9.16
C SER A 89 5.06 -9.74 7.72
N THR A 90 5.76 -8.67 7.32
CA THR A 90 5.72 -8.15 5.95
C THR A 90 6.36 -9.12 4.96
N LEU A 91 7.54 -9.65 5.25
CA LEU A 91 8.24 -10.62 4.40
C LEU A 91 7.44 -11.91 4.25
N GLU A 92 6.91 -12.46 5.36
CA GLU A 92 6.05 -13.65 5.32
C GLU A 92 4.77 -13.40 4.51
N ALA A 93 4.15 -12.20 4.57
CA ALA A 93 2.98 -11.86 3.76
C ALA A 93 3.32 -11.79 2.26
N ILE A 94 4.49 -11.23 1.90
CA ILE A 94 5.00 -11.20 0.52
C ILE A 94 5.14 -12.63 -0.03
N ASP A 95 5.70 -13.55 0.76
CA ASP A 95 5.92 -14.93 0.34
C ASP A 95 4.63 -15.75 0.26
N LEU A 96 3.72 -15.54 1.20
CA LEU A 96 2.45 -16.30 1.30
C LEU A 96 1.40 -15.85 0.29
N SER A 97 1.46 -14.58 -0.14
CA SER A 97 0.49 -14.05 -1.08
C SER A 97 0.70 -14.58 -2.49
N ALA A 98 -0.35 -15.12 -3.09
CA ALA A 98 -0.35 -15.54 -4.49
C ALA A 98 -0.42 -14.35 -5.47
N ARG A 99 -0.67 -13.14 -4.96
CA ARG A 99 -0.79 -11.89 -5.73
C ARG A 99 0.17 -10.85 -5.19
N PRO A 100 0.60 -9.86 -6.01
CA PRO A 100 1.34 -8.73 -5.51
C PRO A 100 0.60 -8.03 -4.37
N ILE A 101 1.35 -7.64 -3.33
CA ILE A 101 0.85 -6.88 -2.19
C ILE A 101 1.40 -5.46 -2.21
N VAL A 102 0.96 -4.61 -1.29
CA VAL A 102 1.44 -3.23 -1.23
C VAL A 102 1.98 -2.87 0.14
N ILE A 103 2.82 -1.87 0.16
CA ILE A 103 3.10 -0.99 1.29
C ILE A 103 2.63 0.37 0.84
N SER A 104 1.38 0.73 1.17
CA SER A 104 0.74 1.90 0.59
C SER A 104 1.36 3.22 1.07
N HIS A 105 1.93 3.26 2.28
CA HIS A 105 2.51 4.46 2.88
C HIS A 105 3.61 4.15 3.91
N ALA A 106 4.86 4.30 3.50
CA ALA A 106 6.06 4.21 4.33
C ALA A 106 7.24 4.90 3.63
N ASN A 107 8.40 4.97 4.30
CA ASN A 107 9.64 5.44 3.70
C ASN A 107 10.78 4.45 3.99
N PRO A 108 11.94 4.56 3.33
CA PRO A 108 13.11 3.75 3.64
C PRO A 108 13.64 4.02 5.05
N SER A 109 13.81 2.98 5.87
CA SER A 109 14.36 3.12 7.23
C SER A 109 15.84 3.56 7.23
N ALA A 110 16.56 3.26 6.15
CA ALA A 110 17.94 3.76 5.95
C ALA A 110 18.01 5.28 5.76
N TRP A 111 16.91 5.92 5.36
CA TRP A 111 16.83 7.38 5.23
C TRP A 111 16.27 8.06 6.49
N ALA A 112 15.25 7.46 7.11
CA ALA A 112 14.65 7.93 8.36
C ALA A 112 14.29 6.70 9.23
N PRO A 113 14.95 6.50 10.41
CA PRO A 113 14.83 5.28 11.21
C PRO A 113 13.56 5.25 12.08
N ALA A 114 12.41 5.56 11.49
CA ALA A 114 11.12 5.40 12.13
C ALA A 114 10.69 3.91 12.09
N LEU A 115 10.04 3.41 13.15
CA LEU A 115 9.56 2.01 13.22
C LEU A 115 8.56 1.67 12.10
N ARG A 116 7.84 2.67 11.59
CA ARG A 116 6.92 2.55 10.47
C ARG A 116 7.62 2.39 9.12
N ASN A 117 8.86 2.84 9.01
CA ASN A 117 9.61 2.77 7.76
C ASN A 117 10.14 1.35 7.50
N LYS A 118 10.46 1.07 6.25
CA LYS A 118 10.78 -0.29 5.79
C LYS A 118 12.26 -0.41 5.42
N SER A 119 12.82 -1.58 5.67
CA SER A 119 14.18 -1.90 5.27
C SER A 119 14.32 -2.08 3.76
N ASP A 120 15.54 -1.93 3.24
CA ASP A 120 15.87 -2.21 1.85
C ASP A 120 15.51 -3.65 1.47
N ASN A 121 15.64 -4.60 2.42
CA ASN A 121 15.29 -6.00 2.20
C ASN A 121 13.79 -6.17 1.93
N VAL A 122 12.93 -5.53 2.71
CA VAL A 122 11.47 -5.53 2.49
C VAL A 122 11.13 -4.90 1.15
N MET A 123 11.71 -3.75 0.81
CA MET A 123 11.42 -3.07 -0.45
C MET A 123 11.83 -3.90 -1.68
N LYS A 124 13.01 -4.53 -1.63
CA LYS A 124 13.47 -5.45 -2.68
C LYS A 124 12.57 -6.68 -2.82
N ALA A 125 12.19 -7.31 -1.71
CA ALA A 125 11.29 -8.45 -1.72
C ALA A 125 9.91 -8.09 -2.31
N LEU A 126 9.38 -6.92 -1.93
CA LEU A 126 8.11 -6.40 -2.45
C LEU A 126 8.18 -6.18 -3.97
N ALA A 127 9.19 -5.47 -4.45
CA ALA A 127 9.38 -5.17 -5.87
C ALA A 127 9.59 -6.45 -6.70
N ALA A 128 10.38 -7.40 -6.22
CA ALA A 128 10.61 -8.69 -6.89
C ALA A 128 9.32 -9.51 -7.11
N ARG A 129 8.26 -9.21 -6.34
CA ARG A 129 6.93 -9.83 -6.49
C ARG A 129 5.93 -8.93 -7.22
N GLY A 130 6.38 -7.83 -7.84
CA GLY A 130 5.55 -6.87 -8.54
C GLY A 130 4.64 -6.03 -7.62
N GLY A 131 4.98 -5.94 -6.33
CA GLY A 131 4.27 -5.13 -5.35
C GLY A 131 4.57 -3.64 -5.50
N MET A 132 3.79 -2.80 -4.82
CA MET A 132 3.91 -1.35 -4.87
C MET A 132 4.32 -0.78 -3.51
N PHE A 133 5.24 0.19 -3.55
CA PHE A 133 5.68 0.95 -2.39
C PHE A 133 5.28 2.42 -2.54
N GLY A 134 4.43 2.92 -1.63
CA GLY A 134 3.97 4.31 -1.59
C GLY A 134 4.74 5.15 -0.58
N PHE A 135 5.33 6.26 -1.02
CA PHE A 135 6.06 7.17 -0.15
C PHE A 135 5.14 7.97 0.75
N SER A 136 5.36 7.88 2.06
CA SER A 136 4.63 8.62 3.06
C SER A 136 5.13 10.07 3.16
N LEU A 137 4.17 11.00 3.31
CA LEU A 137 4.43 12.40 3.62
C LEU A 137 4.10 12.75 5.07
N TYR A 138 3.68 11.75 5.86
CA TYR A 138 3.43 11.96 7.28
C TYR A 138 4.74 12.32 8.00
N PRO A 139 4.79 13.47 8.70
CA PRO A 139 6.07 14.04 9.16
C PRO A 139 6.92 13.12 10.03
N HIS A 140 6.30 12.28 10.87
CA HIS A 140 7.08 11.34 11.69
C HIS A 140 7.81 10.24 10.89
N HIS A 141 7.44 10.02 9.62
CA HIS A 141 8.11 9.08 8.72
C HIS A 141 9.21 9.74 7.87
N LEU A 142 9.30 11.08 7.93
CA LEU A 142 10.25 11.87 7.15
C LEU A 142 11.55 12.12 7.95
N LYS A 143 12.68 12.17 7.23
CA LYS A 143 13.91 12.71 7.77
C LYS A 143 13.67 14.18 8.13
N ASP A 144 14.13 14.59 9.32
CA ASP A 144 13.91 15.91 9.88
C ASP A 144 12.43 16.30 10.10
N LYS A 145 11.51 15.31 10.04
CA LYS A 145 10.08 15.47 10.33
C LYS A 145 9.46 16.62 9.51
N SER A 146 8.77 17.55 10.17
CA SER A 146 8.15 18.74 9.54
C SER A 146 9.16 19.71 8.89
N ALA A 147 10.44 19.61 9.24
CA ALA A 147 11.53 20.40 8.63
C ALA A 147 12.13 19.71 7.39
N CYS A 148 11.63 18.54 6.99
CA CYS A 148 12.07 17.84 5.80
C CYS A 148 11.97 18.77 4.57
N THR A 149 13.07 18.87 3.81
CA THR A 149 13.09 19.65 2.57
C THR A 149 12.59 18.81 1.38
N LEU A 150 12.02 19.47 0.38
CA LEU A 150 11.59 18.84 -0.85
C LEU A 150 12.74 18.11 -1.55
N GLU A 151 13.94 18.70 -1.58
CA GLU A 151 15.14 18.12 -2.14
C GLU A 151 15.53 16.81 -1.43
N SER A 152 15.52 16.80 -0.08
CA SER A 152 15.81 15.61 0.73
C SER A 152 14.81 14.48 0.43
N PHE A 153 13.52 14.81 0.34
CA PHE A 153 12.47 13.86 0.00
C PHE A 153 12.66 13.29 -1.41
N CYS A 154 12.82 14.15 -2.42
CA CYS A 154 12.98 13.70 -3.81
C CYS A 154 14.28 12.92 -4.03
N SER A 155 15.36 13.27 -3.34
CA SER A 155 16.62 12.50 -3.36
C SER A 155 16.44 11.11 -2.75
N MET A 156 15.63 10.96 -1.71
CA MET A 156 15.25 9.67 -1.14
C MET A 156 14.45 8.84 -2.14
N VAL A 157 13.49 9.47 -2.85
CA VAL A 157 12.73 8.79 -3.93
C VAL A 157 13.67 8.28 -5.03
N ALA A 158 14.63 9.12 -5.48
CA ALA A 158 15.60 8.73 -6.52
C ALA A 158 16.45 7.52 -6.09
N ARG A 159 17.02 7.55 -4.87
CA ARG A 159 17.76 6.41 -4.32
C ARG A 159 16.92 5.14 -4.21
N THR A 160 15.65 5.28 -3.90
CA THR A 160 14.75 4.12 -3.81
C THR A 160 14.43 3.58 -5.21
N ALA A 161 14.28 4.45 -6.20
CA ALA A 161 14.12 4.05 -7.60
C ALA A 161 15.35 3.28 -8.13
N ASP A 162 16.56 3.72 -7.77
CA ASP A 162 17.81 2.98 -8.07
C ASP A 162 17.83 1.59 -7.42
N LEU A 163 17.18 1.42 -6.27
CA LEU A 163 17.18 0.16 -5.51
C LEU A 163 16.17 -0.86 -6.03
N VAL A 164 14.98 -0.43 -6.45
CA VAL A 164 13.82 -1.32 -6.72
C VAL A 164 13.12 -1.08 -8.05
N GLY A 165 13.56 -0.11 -8.85
CA GLY A 165 12.91 0.31 -10.09
C GLY A 165 11.77 1.32 -9.82
N VAL A 166 11.61 2.28 -10.75
CA VAL A 166 10.60 3.34 -10.64
C VAL A 166 9.18 2.79 -10.73
N GLU A 167 9.00 1.70 -11.48
CA GLU A 167 7.71 1.07 -11.76
C GLU A 167 7.01 0.47 -10.54
N ASN A 168 7.75 0.23 -9.45
CA ASN A 168 7.22 -0.32 -8.19
C ASN A 168 6.94 0.76 -7.13
N LEU A 169 7.06 2.03 -7.50
CA LEU A 169 6.99 3.17 -6.59
C LEU A 169 5.81 4.08 -6.91
N GLY A 170 5.31 4.77 -5.89
CA GLY A 170 4.26 5.76 -6.02
C GLY A 170 4.11 6.61 -4.77
N MET A 171 3.16 7.54 -4.77
CA MET A 171 2.86 8.35 -3.60
C MET A 171 1.78 7.68 -2.73
N GLY A 172 1.97 7.74 -1.40
CA GLY A 172 1.04 7.27 -0.40
C GLY A 172 1.07 8.20 0.80
N THR A 173 0.49 9.38 0.63
CA THR A 173 0.74 10.56 1.46
C THR A 173 0.48 10.40 2.95
N ASP A 174 -0.41 9.48 3.33
CA ASP A 174 -0.91 9.32 4.71
C ASP A 174 -1.48 10.64 5.27
N LEU A 175 -2.12 11.42 4.40
CA LEU A 175 -2.58 12.77 4.71
C LEU A 175 -3.92 12.74 5.43
N CYS A 176 -3.95 13.33 6.64
CA CYS A 176 -5.15 13.49 7.46
C CYS A 176 -5.62 14.95 7.42
N GLN A 177 -6.29 15.35 6.34
CA GLN A 177 -6.71 16.73 6.14
C GLN A 177 -7.91 17.10 7.04
N ASN A 178 -7.83 18.31 7.61
CA ASN A 178 -8.93 18.93 8.37
C ASN A 178 -9.45 18.08 9.53
N GLN A 179 -8.62 17.19 10.09
CA GLN A 179 -8.97 16.41 11.26
C GLN A 179 -8.55 17.15 12.53
N PRO A 180 -9.46 17.29 13.52
CA PRO A 180 -9.11 17.89 14.79
C PRO A 180 -8.22 16.97 15.63
N ASP A 181 -7.46 17.53 16.57
CA ASP A 181 -6.57 16.76 17.46
C ASP A 181 -7.31 15.68 18.26
N THR A 182 -8.61 15.86 18.50
CA THR A 182 -9.47 14.84 19.15
C THR A 182 -9.56 13.53 18.37
N VAL A 183 -9.42 13.57 17.04
CA VAL A 183 -9.34 12.35 16.21
C VAL A 183 -8.02 11.63 16.48
N VAL A 184 -6.91 12.36 16.60
CA VAL A 184 -5.62 11.77 16.95
C VAL A 184 -5.67 11.14 18.33
N GLU A 185 -6.25 11.82 19.30
CA GLU A 185 -6.44 11.30 20.68
C GLU A 185 -7.26 10.00 20.66
N TRP A 186 -8.36 9.98 19.92
CA TRP A 186 -9.19 8.78 19.75
C TRP A 186 -8.42 7.62 19.11
N MET A 187 -7.64 7.87 18.05
CA MET A 187 -6.82 6.85 17.38
C MET A 187 -5.75 6.27 18.31
N ARG A 188 -5.16 7.10 19.18
CA ARG A 188 -4.05 6.73 20.07
C ARG A 188 -4.50 6.02 21.35
N LYS A 189 -5.74 6.19 21.77
CA LYS A 189 -6.26 5.47 22.95
C LYS A 189 -6.60 4.02 22.66
N GLY A 190 -7.10 3.69 21.46
CA GLY A 190 -7.45 2.35 21.09
C GLY A 190 -8.42 1.64 22.06
N ARG A 191 -8.67 0.35 21.83
CA ARG A 191 -9.45 -0.51 22.75
C ARG A 191 -8.59 -1.52 23.51
N TYR A 192 -7.32 -1.64 23.15
CA TYR A 192 -6.36 -2.61 23.66
C TYR A 192 -5.49 -2.06 24.81
N THR A 193 -5.52 -0.75 25.04
CA THR A 193 -4.83 -0.08 26.15
C THR A 193 -5.70 0.99 26.78
N LYS A 194 -5.45 1.29 28.05
CA LYS A 194 -6.04 2.43 28.75
C LYS A 194 -5.13 3.67 28.72
N ASP A 195 -3.86 3.46 28.42
CA ASP A 195 -2.88 4.52 28.26
C ASP A 195 -2.89 5.04 26.83
N THR A 196 -2.52 6.30 26.64
CA THR A 196 -2.40 6.88 25.30
C THR A 196 -1.10 6.41 24.65
N ASP A 197 -1.23 5.70 23.51
CA ASP A 197 -0.09 5.37 22.66
C ASP A 197 0.22 6.54 21.73
N TYR A 198 1.30 7.24 22.02
CA TYR A 198 1.72 8.38 21.20
C TYR A 198 2.49 7.96 19.95
N GLY A 199 2.77 6.67 19.74
CA GLY A 199 3.57 6.19 18.62
C GLY A 199 4.92 6.93 18.57
N GLU A 200 5.19 7.57 17.43
CA GLU A 200 6.40 8.39 17.23
C GLU A 200 6.22 9.87 17.68
N GLY A 201 5.07 10.22 18.22
CA GLY A 201 4.79 11.51 18.84
C GLY A 201 5.17 11.56 20.33
N SER A 202 4.56 12.47 21.09
CA SER A 202 4.78 12.59 22.53
C SER A 202 3.57 13.20 23.24
N ALA A 203 3.50 13.05 24.57
CA ALA A 203 2.47 13.67 25.38
C ALA A 203 2.50 15.21 25.33
N SER A 204 3.67 15.81 25.08
CA SER A 204 3.82 17.26 24.93
C SER A 204 3.40 17.78 23.53
N ASN A 205 3.24 16.89 22.54
CA ASN A 205 2.77 17.21 21.20
C ASN A 205 1.84 16.09 20.70
N PRO A 206 0.61 16.02 21.25
CA PRO A 206 -0.29 14.89 21.05
C PRO A 206 -1.05 14.94 19.71
N GLY A 207 -1.09 16.10 19.05
CA GLY A 207 -1.84 16.31 17.80
C GLY A 207 -1.13 15.79 16.55
N PHE A 208 -1.68 16.09 15.37
CA PHE A 208 -0.99 15.88 14.12
C PHE A 208 0.20 16.82 14.01
N PRO A 209 1.39 16.33 13.64
CA PRO A 209 2.53 17.19 13.38
C PRO A 209 2.22 18.08 12.16
N PRO A 210 2.70 19.34 12.15
CA PRO A 210 2.53 20.21 10.99
C PRO A 210 3.21 19.59 9.78
N MET A 211 2.54 19.63 8.62
CA MET A 211 3.10 19.15 7.35
C MET A 211 4.32 19.97 6.94
N PRO A 212 5.26 19.41 6.17
CA PRO A 212 6.36 20.18 5.57
C PRO A 212 5.86 21.37 4.77
N ALA A 213 6.62 22.46 4.75
CA ALA A 213 6.20 23.73 4.13
C ALA A 213 5.85 23.59 2.63
N TRP A 214 6.46 22.64 1.94
CA TRP A 214 6.28 22.36 0.52
C TRP A 214 5.11 21.41 0.18
N PHE A 215 4.49 20.77 1.19
CA PHE A 215 3.34 19.89 1.01
C PHE A 215 2.39 19.98 2.21
N LYS A 216 1.33 20.74 2.08
CA LYS A 216 0.30 20.94 3.12
C LYS A 216 -0.95 20.13 2.82
N ASP A 217 -1.31 19.99 1.56
CA ASP A 217 -2.48 19.24 1.10
C ASP A 217 -2.32 18.78 -0.36
N ASN A 218 -3.35 18.13 -0.89
CA ASN A 218 -3.33 17.54 -2.23
C ASN A 218 -3.13 18.54 -3.38
N ARG A 219 -3.22 19.84 -3.16
CA ARG A 219 -2.96 20.88 -4.17
C ARG A 219 -1.46 21.13 -4.38
N ASP A 220 -0.63 20.59 -3.49
CA ASP A 220 0.81 20.80 -3.51
C ASP A 220 1.57 19.69 -4.28
N PHE A 221 0.87 18.79 -4.99
CA PHE A 221 1.54 17.77 -5.81
C PHE A 221 2.41 18.34 -6.92
N ASP A 222 2.11 19.55 -7.42
CA ASP A 222 2.96 20.23 -8.40
C ASP A 222 4.37 20.54 -7.85
N ASN A 223 4.48 20.79 -6.53
CA ASN A 223 5.79 20.95 -5.89
C ASN A 223 6.56 19.63 -5.90
N VAL A 224 5.88 18.50 -5.65
CA VAL A 224 6.50 17.16 -5.70
C VAL A 224 6.97 16.85 -7.12
N ALA A 225 6.14 17.13 -8.13
CA ALA A 225 6.50 16.97 -9.54
C ALA A 225 7.77 17.76 -9.90
N ALA A 226 7.80 19.05 -9.53
CA ALA A 226 8.96 19.91 -9.77
C ALA A 226 10.22 19.40 -9.04
N GLY A 227 10.07 18.93 -7.78
CA GLY A 227 11.18 18.37 -7.01
C GLY A 227 11.74 17.08 -7.60
N LEU A 228 10.87 16.19 -8.09
CA LEU A 228 11.28 14.95 -8.77
C LEU A 228 12.06 15.26 -10.06
N ALA A 229 11.56 16.19 -10.87
CA ALA A 229 12.27 16.65 -12.07
C ALA A 229 13.63 17.26 -11.74
N ALA A 230 13.73 18.03 -10.65
CA ALA A 230 14.98 18.65 -10.21
C ALA A 230 16.06 17.64 -9.79
N VAL A 231 15.68 16.46 -9.30
CA VAL A 231 16.61 15.37 -8.97
C VAL A 231 16.89 14.41 -10.14
N GLY A 232 16.35 14.70 -11.34
CA GLY A 232 16.71 14.02 -12.59
C GLY A 232 15.67 13.05 -13.15
N PHE A 233 14.49 12.92 -12.58
CA PHE A 233 13.42 12.13 -13.20
C PHE A 233 12.90 12.84 -14.47
N ASN A 234 12.72 12.07 -15.54
CA ASN A 234 12.04 12.56 -16.74
C ASN A 234 10.51 12.66 -16.52
N SER A 235 9.79 13.27 -17.43
CA SER A 235 8.34 13.50 -17.29
C SER A 235 7.54 12.18 -17.18
N HIS A 236 7.94 11.13 -17.88
CA HIS A 236 7.29 9.82 -17.82
C HIS A 236 7.42 9.21 -16.42
N ASP A 237 8.61 9.26 -15.82
CA ASP A 237 8.85 8.74 -14.47
C ASP A 237 8.13 9.57 -13.41
N VAL A 238 8.04 10.90 -13.58
CA VAL A 238 7.26 11.77 -12.71
C VAL A 238 5.78 11.38 -12.74
N ASP A 239 5.18 11.20 -13.91
CA ASP A 239 3.78 10.77 -14.07
C ASP A 239 3.56 9.37 -13.47
N ALA A 240 4.52 8.46 -13.67
CA ALA A 240 4.50 7.13 -13.11
C ALA A 240 4.45 7.16 -11.57
N LEU A 241 5.36 7.91 -10.93
CA LEU A 241 5.44 8.08 -9.48
C LEU A 241 4.21 8.79 -8.90
N LEU A 242 3.64 9.75 -9.61
CA LEU A 242 2.48 10.52 -9.16
C LEU A 242 1.13 9.81 -9.35
N GLY A 243 1.10 8.67 -10.06
CA GLY A 243 -0.14 7.91 -10.10
C GLY A 243 -0.26 6.80 -11.15
N GLU A 244 0.43 6.87 -12.30
CA GLU A 244 0.24 5.87 -13.35
C GLU A 244 0.69 4.45 -12.92
N ASN A 245 1.71 4.34 -12.05
CA ASN A 245 2.11 3.08 -11.46
C ASN A 245 0.99 2.46 -10.61
N TRP A 246 0.32 3.28 -9.78
CA TRP A 246 -0.84 2.83 -9.01
C TRP A 246 -1.99 2.40 -9.91
N LEU A 247 -2.29 3.15 -10.97
CA LEU A 247 -3.34 2.80 -11.91
C LEU A 247 -3.08 1.47 -12.61
N ARG A 248 -1.84 1.24 -13.06
CA ARG A 248 -1.41 -0.05 -13.62
C ARG A 248 -1.61 -1.18 -12.61
N PHE A 249 -1.16 -0.98 -11.37
CA PHE A 249 -1.30 -1.96 -10.30
C PHE A 249 -2.78 -2.29 -10.03
N PHE A 250 -3.66 -1.30 -9.98
CA PHE A 250 -5.09 -1.49 -9.73
C PHE A 250 -5.77 -2.26 -10.86
N ASP A 251 -5.47 -1.93 -12.11
CA ASP A 251 -6.01 -2.63 -13.28
C ASP A 251 -5.66 -4.13 -13.26
N GLN A 252 -4.51 -4.49 -12.71
CA GLN A 252 -4.03 -5.88 -12.65
C GLN A 252 -4.50 -6.64 -11.41
N ASN A 253 -4.75 -5.95 -10.29
CA ASN A 253 -4.90 -6.60 -9.00
C ASN A 253 -6.27 -6.45 -8.34
N PHE A 254 -7.13 -5.53 -8.78
CA PHE A 254 -8.50 -5.46 -8.28
C PHE A 254 -9.39 -6.50 -8.96
N GLY A 255 -10.17 -7.19 -8.14
CA GLY A 255 -11.12 -8.20 -8.59
C GLY A 255 -10.62 -9.64 -8.44
N PRO A 256 -11.54 -10.61 -8.53
CA PRO A 256 -11.22 -12.02 -8.31
C PRO A 256 -10.22 -12.55 -9.34
N VAL A 257 -9.44 -13.54 -8.96
CA VAL A 257 -8.62 -14.32 -9.89
C VAL A 257 -9.59 -15.01 -10.88
N ALA A 258 -9.39 -14.80 -12.18
CA ALA A 258 -10.11 -15.54 -13.18
C ALA A 258 -9.91 -17.05 -12.92
N SER A 259 -11.00 -17.81 -12.74
CA SER A 259 -10.92 -19.26 -12.58
C SER A 259 -10.17 -19.87 -13.78
N GLN A 260 -9.43 -20.95 -13.58
CA GLN A 260 -8.71 -21.62 -14.67
C GLN A 260 -9.65 -21.99 -15.83
N GLU A 261 -10.93 -22.24 -15.55
CA GLU A 261 -11.97 -22.47 -16.56
C GLU A 261 -12.22 -21.25 -17.47
N SER A 262 -12.09 -20.02 -16.96
CA SER A 262 -12.23 -18.82 -17.78
C SER A 262 -10.99 -18.52 -18.64
N GLN A 263 -9.83 -19.09 -18.31
CA GLN A 263 -8.61 -19.00 -19.12
C GLN A 263 -8.62 -20.01 -20.27
N ILE A 264 -9.18 -21.21 -20.05
CA ILE A 264 -9.34 -22.22 -21.09
C ILE A 264 -10.29 -21.73 -22.20
N ASN A 265 -11.35 -21.00 -21.84
CA ASN A 265 -12.31 -20.44 -22.80
C ASN A 265 -11.82 -19.15 -23.50
N ARG A 266 -10.65 -18.60 -23.14
CA ARG A 266 -10.01 -17.46 -23.82
C ARG A 266 -8.85 -17.84 -24.72
N ALA A 267 -8.47 -19.12 -24.77
CA ALA A 267 -7.52 -19.58 -25.77
C ALA A 267 -8.13 -19.38 -27.16
N PRO A 268 -7.41 -18.76 -28.12
CA PRO A 268 -7.91 -18.61 -29.46
C PRO A 268 -8.22 -20.02 -30.00
N ALA A 269 -9.39 -20.18 -30.63
CA ALA A 269 -9.76 -21.41 -31.33
C ALA A 269 -8.66 -21.71 -32.35
N THR A 270 -7.72 -22.56 -31.99
CA THR A 270 -6.70 -23.06 -32.90
C THR A 270 -7.38 -23.91 -33.96
N GLN A 271 -7.10 -23.56 -35.22
CA GLN A 271 -7.35 -24.23 -36.45
C GLN A 271 -7.30 -25.78 -36.32
N GLN A 272 -8.39 -26.38 -35.95
CA GLN A 272 -8.58 -27.83 -35.97
C GLN A 272 -9.76 -28.25 -36.87
N SER A 273 -10.25 -27.35 -37.73
CA SER A 273 -11.36 -27.64 -38.68
C SER A 273 -10.94 -27.75 -40.14
N ALA A 274 -9.64 -27.79 -40.46
CA ALA A 274 -9.19 -27.88 -41.86
C ALA A 274 -8.74 -29.30 -42.33
N ASP A 275 -8.49 -30.24 -41.41
CA ASP A 275 -7.96 -31.56 -41.77
C ASP A 275 -8.99 -32.69 -41.84
N ASN A 276 -10.22 -32.51 -41.37
CA ASN A 276 -11.28 -33.52 -41.44
C ASN A 276 -12.10 -33.49 -42.74
N ALA A 277 -11.84 -32.54 -43.64
CA ALA A 277 -12.56 -32.45 -44.91
C ALA A 277 -11.83 -33.14 -46.10
N LYS A 278 -10.65 -33.75 -45.87
CA LYS A 278 -9.86 -34.44 -46.92
C LYS A 278 -9.81 -35.97 -46.79
N GLN A 279 -10.59 -36.57 -45.88
CA GLN A 279 -10.65 -38.02 -45.74
C GLN A 279 -12.02 -38.63 -46.10
N LEU A 280 -12.91 -37.89 -46.73
CA LEU A 280 -14.18 -38.37 -47.26
C LEU A 280 -14.42 -37.82 -48.66
N ALA A 281 -13.47 -38.05 -49.56
CA ALA A 281 -13.67 -37.97 -51.02
C ALA A 281 -12.85 -39.05 -51.72
#